data_17396e3386f13b4c5ba07baacc04e906
#
_entry.id   17396e3386f13b4c5ba07baacc04e906
#
_cell.length_a   1.000
_cell.length_b   1.000
_cell.length_c   1.000
_cell.angle_alpha   90.00
_cell.angle_beta   90.00
_cell.angle_gamma   90.00
#
_symmetry.space_group_name_H-M   'P 1'
#
loop_
_entity.id
_entity.type
_entity.pdbx_description
1 polymer ?
#
loop_
_entity_poly.entity_id
_entity_poly.type
_entity_poly.pdbx_seq_one_letter_code
_entity_poly.pdbx_strand_id
1 'polypeptide(L)'
;MNMKNDDDGHDESTSGDRDGDRTGDSGGARRADGTVTDRLAQATMLLRQHTDAGWEAIEDRVLARALSLFRPSAPLRGRHHDGDFFVASDVLVAQLREAVDAVPHAAAQQITCTSGHDDQLESVTIQLIALFGTPLLELADRIHLVALKVLRELLGELAPAAEQVHTHVHIGDVSRDARIVD
;
A
#
# COMPACT_ATOMS: atom_id res chain seq x y z
N MET A 1 -17.44 -24.36 38.23
CA MET A 1 -16.82 -23.41 39.12
C MET A 1 -17.19 -22.04 38.59
N ASN A 2 -18.33 -21.51 38.81
CA ASN A 2 -19.07 -20.95 39.91
C ASN A 2 -18.45 -19.65 40.42
N MET A 3 -19.16 -18.57 40.17
CA MET A 3 -19.44 -17.39 40.99
C MET A 3 -19.84 -16.24 40.07
N LYS A 4 -21.03 -15.95 39.83
CA LYS A 4 -22.21 -15.34 40.48
C LYS A 4 -21.84 -14.33 41.55
N ASN A 5 -22.09 -13.05 41.27
CA ASN A 5 -22.46 -12.06 42.30
C ASN A 5 -23.42 -11.06 41.69
N ASP A 6 -24.65 -11.21 42.11
CA ASP A 6 -25.71 -10.21 42.17
C ASP A 6 -25.37 -9.29 43.32
N ASP A 7 -25.69 -8.00 43.25
CA ASP A 7 -26.15 -7.27 44.41
C ASP A 7 -27.05 -6.08 44.00
N ASP A 8 -28.22 -6.14 44.53
CA ASP A 8 -29.33 -5.20 44.51
C ASP A 8 -29.10 -4.08 45.55
N GLY A 9 -29.87 -3.00 45.41
CA GLY A 9 -30.16 -2.04 46.47
C GLY A 9 -30.59 -0.70 45.87
N HIS A 10 -31.89 -0.44 45.69
CA HIS A 10 -32.84 0.16 46.65
C HIS A 10 -32.24 1.45 47.29
N ASP A 11 -32.81 2.58 47.39
CA ASP A 11 -34.21 3.03 47.50
C ASP A 11 -34.26 4.56 47.62
N GLU A 12 -35.33 5.11 47.38
CA GLU A 12 -36.21 6.09 48.06
C GLU A 12 -36.10 7.59 47.72
N SER A 13 -37.20 7.94 47.23
CA SER A 13 -37.95 9.18 47.24
C SER A 13 -37.77 10.11 48.45
N THR A 14 -37.73 11.42 48.19
CA THR A 14 -38.44 12.36 49.05
C THR A 14 -38.85 13.61 48.30
N SER A 15 -40.14 13.83 48.27
CA SER A 15 -40.87 15.05 47.96
C SER A 15 -40.48 16.21 48.90
N GLY A 16 -40.38 17.40 48.34
CA GLY A 16 -40.20 18.62 49.13
C GLY A 16 -40.64 19.83 48.32
N ASP A 17 -41.93 20.02 48.33
CA ASP A 17 -42.60 21.24 47.93
C ASP A 17 -42.19 22.41 48.85
N ARG A 18 -41.77 23.54 48.29
CA ARG A 18 -41.92 24.85 48.90
C ARG A 18 -41.84 25.96 47.86
N ASP A 19 -43.01 26.58 47.68
CA ASP A 19 -43.25 27.93 47.20
C ASP A 19 -42.31 28.97 47.81
N GLY A 20 -41.93 29.96 47.02
CA GLY A 20 -41.22 31.16 47.50
C GLY A 20 -40.75 32.09 46.39
N ASP A 21 -41.68 32.80 45.84
CA ASP A 21 -41.72 34.26 45.55
C ASP A 21 -40.47 34.98 44.97
N ARG A 22 -40.68 35.50 43.75
CA ARG A 22 -40.32 36.80 43.18
C ARG A 22 -39.00 37.45 43.55
N THR A 23 -38.19 37.79 42.60
CA THR A 23 -38.03 39.12 42.00
C THR A 23 -36.85 39.14 41.04
N GLY A 24 -37.08 39.69 39.87
CA GLY A 24 -36.24 40.31 38.88
C GLY A 24 -34.72 40.34 39.06
N ASP A 25 -34.04 39.66 38.16
CA ASP A 25 -32.78 40.18 37.68
C ASP A 25 -32.58 39.73 36.20
N SER A 26 -32.98 40.60 35.29
CA SER A 26 -32.80 40.44 33.86
C SER A 26 -31.43 40.92 33.37
N GLY A 27 -30.43 40.90 34.25
CA GLY A 27 -29.08 41.40 33.99
C GLY A 27 -27.99 40.32 33.78
N GLY A 28 -28.28 39.04 34.11
CA GLY A 28 -27.24 38.00 34.14
C GLY A 28 -27.03 37.21 32.82
N ALA A 29 -28.04 37.16 31.96
CA ALA A 29 -27.97 36.26 30.78
C ALA A 29 -27.00 36.73 29.65
N ARG A 30 -26.74 38.02 29.54
CA ARG A 30 -25.84 38.55 28.50
C ARG A 30 -24.35 38.42 28.79
N ARG A 31 -23.95 38.26 30.06
CA ARG A 31 -22.54 38.08 30.45
C ARG A 31 -22.08 36.63 30.36
N ALA A 32 -22.99 35.68 30.52
CA ALA A 32 -22.68 34.26 30.44
C ALA A 32 -22.44 33.81 28.98
N ASP A 33 -23.13 34.41 28.02
CA ASP A 33 -23.04 34.05 26.63
C ASP A 33 -21.70 34.47 26.00
N GLY A 34 -21.14 35.64 26.37
CA GLY A 34 -19.81 36.09 25.94
C GLY A 34 -18.68 35.16 26.39
N THR A 35 -18.76 34.65 27.64
CA THR A 35 -17.71 33.75 28.17
C THR A 35 -17.74 32.36 27.57
N VAL A 36 -18.90 31.86 27.15
CA VAL A 36 -19.02 30.57 26.46
C VAL A 36 -18.48 30.67 25.02
N THR A 37 -18.82 31.74 24.35
CA THR A 37 -18.33 32.02 22.96
C THR A 37 -16.82 32.18 22.96
N ASP A 38 -16.23 32.89 23.92
CA ASP A 38 -14.79 33.06 24.06
C ASP A 38 -14.07 31.73 24.32
N ARG A 39 -14.65 30.90 25.22
CA ARG A 39 -14.09 29.55 25.48
C ARG A 39 -14.15 28.62 24.28
N LEU A 40 -15.23 28.66 23.50
CA LEU A 40 -15.36 27.94 22.25
C LEU A 40 -14.34 28.40 21.20
N ALA A 41 -14.16 29.70 21.05
CA ALA A 41 -13.17 30.27 20.16
C ALA A 41 -11.74 29.85 20.57
N GLN A 42 -11.43 29.91 21.86
CA GLN A 42 -10.13 29.49 22.38
C GLN A 42 -9.91 27.97 22.23
N ALA A 43 -10.91 27.15 22.48
CA ALA A 43 -10.83 25.69 22.26
C ALA A 43 -10.64 25.35 20.79
N THR A 44 -11.33 26.07 19.89
CA THR A 44 -11.16 25.89 18.44
C THR A 44 -9.74 26.25 17.97
N MET A 45 -9.17 27.34 18.52
CA MET A 45 -7.81 27.76 18.23
C MET A 45 -6.78 26.74 18.70
N LEU A 46 -6.93 26.21 19.91
CA LEU A 46 -6.06 25.17 20.46
C LEU A 46 -6.15 23.87 19.66
N LEU A 47 -7.36 23.48 19.24
CA LEU A 47 -7.54 22.30 18.40
C LEU A 47 -6.86 22.48 17.02
N ARG A 48 -6.99 23.64 16.40
CA ARG A 48 -6.29 23.91 15.13
C ARG A 48 -4.79 23.86 15.31
N GLN A 49 -4.23 24.52 16.31
CA GLN A 49 -2.79 24.48 16.58
C GLN A 49 -2.29 23.05 16.84
N HIS A 50 -3.09 22.25 17.55
CA HIS A 50 -2.73 20.84 17.83
C HIS A 50 -2.80 19.98 16.57
N THR A 51 -3.77 20.25 15.67
CA THR A 51 -3.90 19.56 14.37
C THR A 51 -2.77 19.96 13.44
N ASP A 52 -2.42 21.24 13.38
CA ASP A 52 -1.35 21.74 12.53
C ASP A 52 0.02 21.20 12.97
N ALA A 53 0.32 21.25 14.28
CA ALA A 53 1.54 20.67 14.83
C ALA A 53 1.61 19.13 14.65
N GLY A 54 0.46 18.47 14.76
CA GLY A 54 0.34 17.03 14.48
C GLY A 54 0.60 16.70 13.01
N TRP A 55 0.13 17.56 12.10
CA TRP A 55 0.34 17.40 10.67
C TRP A 55 1.80 17.63 10.29
N GLU A 56 2.42 18.70 10.76
CA GLU A 56 3.85 18.98 10.55
C GLU A 56 4.74 17.82 11.03
N ALA A 57 4.43 17.22 12.18
CA ALA A 57 5.18 16.07 12.71
C ALA A 57 5.01 14.79 11.86
N ILE A 58 3.92 14.67 11.11
CA ILE A 58 3.63 13.51 10.25
C ILE A 58 4.12 13.76 8.82
N GLU A 59 4.07 15.00 8.33
CA GLU A 59 4.41 15.37 6.95
C GLU A 59 5.80 14.88 6.56
N ASP A 60 6.82 15.19 7.36
CA ASP A 60 8.19 14.75 7.09
C ASP A 60 8.31 13.22 7.05
N ARG A 61 7.57 12.53 7.92
CA ARG A 61 7.59 11.07 7.97
C ARG A 61 6.86 10.45 6.78
N VAL A 62 5.73 11.01 6.38
CA VAL A 62 4.98 10.58 5.20
C VAL A 62 5.78 10.86 3.94
N LEU A 63 6.38 12.05 3.83
CA LEU A 63 7.24 12.41 2.71
C LEU A 63 8.47 11.51 2.62
N ALA A 64 9.18 11.28 3.74
CA ALA A 64 10.32 10.38 3.80
C ALA A 64 9.91 8.95 3.43
N ARG A 65 8.72 8.49 3.87
CA ARG A 65 8.19 7.19 3.49
C ARG A 65 7.82 7.12 2.02
N ALA A 66 7.17 8.15 1.48
CA ALA A 66 6.85 8.25 0.06
C ALA A 66 8.12 8.26 -0.80
N LEU A 67 9.12 9.06 -0.43
CA LEU A 67 10.42 9.10 -1.12
C LEU A 67 11.18 7.78 -1.00
N SER A 68 11.05 7.05 0.11
CA SER A 68 11.68 5.73 0.27
C SER A 68 11.00 4.64 -0.59
N LEU A 69 9.74 4.84 -0.95
CA LEU A 69 9.00 3.98 -1.87
C LEU A 69 9.24 4.37 -3.33
N PHE A 70 9.61 5.63 -3.56
CA PHE A 70 9.99 6.13 -4.87
C PHE A 70 11.45 5.71 -5.14
N ARG A 71 11.64 4.48 -5.57
CA ARG A 71 12.91 4.08 -6.17
C ARG A 71 12.95 4.71 -7.55
N PRO A 72 13.90 5.60 -7.84
CA PRO A 72 14.10 6.02 -9.21
C PRO A 72 14.34 4.76 -10.04
N SER A 73 13.57 4.60 -11.10
CA SER A 73 13.72 3.49 -12.02
C SER A 73 15.15 3.49 -12.56
N ALA A 74 15.92 2.43 -12.30
CA ALA A 74 17.29 2.33 -12.79
C ALA A 74 17.28 2.27 -14.33
N PRO A 75 18.17 3.01 -15.00
CA PRO A 75 18.32 2.87 -16.44
C PRO A 75 18.91 1.48 -16.75
N LEU A 76 18.37 0.82 -17.77
CA LEU A 76 18.89 -0.42 -18.31
C LEU A 76 19.34 -0.17 -19.74
N ARG A 77 20.58 -0.49 -20.04
CA ARG A 77 21.15 -0.32 -21.38
C ARG A 77 20.68 -1.41 -22.32
N GLY A 78 20.16 -0.99 -23.47
CA GLY A 78 19.83 -1.84 -24.59
C GLY A 78 20.64 -1.47 -25.83
N ARG A 79 20.69 -2.39 -26.82
CA ARG A 79 21.35 -2.15 -28.09
C ARG A 79 20.56 -2.77 -29.22
N HIS A 80 20.23 -1.96 -30.20
CA HIS A 80 19.71 -2.39 -31.48
C HIS A 80 20.63 -1.93 -32.62
N HIS A 81 20.28 -2.30 -33.85
CA HIS A 81 21.05 -1.94 -35.03
C HIS A 81 21.30 -0.43 -35.22
N ASP A 82 20.44 0.41 -34.64
CA ASP A 82 20.54 1.87 -34.67
C ASP A 82 21.44 2.45 -33.56
N GLY A 83 21.94 1.61 -32.65
CA GLY A 83 22.82 2.00 -31.55
C GLY A 83 22.32 1.68 -30.16
N ASP A 84 22.98 2.26 -29.18
CA ASP A 84 22.68 2.09 -27.75
C ASP A 84 21.55 3.03 -27.30
N PHE A 85 20.71 2.54 -26.40
CA PHE A 85 19.63 3.30 -25.78
C PHE A 85 19.44 2.85 -24.33
N PHE A 86 18.61 3.56 -23.59
CA PHE A 86 18.29 3.23 -22.21
C PHE A 86 16.77 3.05 -22.02
N VAL A 87 16.41 2.00 -21.30
CA VAL A 87 15.04 1.70 -20.89
C VAL A 87 14.96 1.80 -19.37
N ALA A 88 13.92 2.42 -18.85
CA ALA A 88 13.67 2.41 -17.42
C ALA A 88 13.32 0.99 -16.93
N SER A 89 13.91 0.53 -15.85
CA SER A 89 13.66 -0.81 -15.30
C SER A 89 12.17 -1.07 -15.04
N ASP A 90 11.40 -0.05 -14.65
CA ASP A 90 9.97 -0.17 -14.42
C ASP A 90 9.18 -0.46 -15.70
N VAL A 91 9.62 0.07 -16.84
CA VAL A 91 9.03 -0.23 -18.15
C VAL A 91 9.28 -1.69 -18.50
N LEU A 92 10.52 -2.18 -18.27
CA LEU A 92 10.84 -3.58 -18.49
C LEU A 92 10.01 -4.51 -17.61
N VAL A 93 9.88 -4.19 -16.30
CA VAL A 93 9.07 -4.95 -15.35
C VAL A 93 7.60 -4.96 -15.77
N ALA A 94 7.06 -3.82 -16.22
CA ALA A 94 5.67 -3.73 -16.67
C ALA A 94 5.41 -4.62 -17.90
N GLN A 95 6.31 -4.59 -18.88
CA GLN A 95 6.19 -5.42 -20.08
C GLN A 95 6.36 -6.92 -19.80
N LEU A 96 7.29 -7.27 -18.91
CA LEU A 96 7.43 -8.65 -18.44
C LEU A 96 6.19 -9.13 -17.70
N ARG A 97 5.60 -8.29 -16.83
CA ARG A 97 4.37 -8.62 -16.11
C ARG A 97 3.21 -8.87 -17.07
N GLU A 98 2.98 -7.96 -18.00
CA GLU A 98 1.93 -8.09 -19.01
C GLU A 98 2.08 -9.41 -19.80
N ALA A 99 3.30 -9.73 -20.22
CA ALA A 99 3.56 -10.95 -20.97
C ALA A 99 3.42 -12.23 -20.14
N VAL A 100 3.78 -12.20 -18.85
CA VAL A 100 3.62 -13.32 -17.91
C VAL A 100 2.16 -13.54 -17.55
N ASP A 101 1.42 -12.47 -17.27
CA ASP A 101 0.00 -12.53 -16.92
C ASP A 101 -0.87 -12.97 -18.13
N ALA A 102 -0.37 -12.84 -19.36
CA ALA A 102 -1.01 -13.40 -20.56
C ALA A 102 -0.82 -14.93 -20.70
N VAL A 103 0.02 -15.56 -19.87
CA VAL A 103 0.20 -17.01 -19.89
C VAL A 103 -0.89 -17.67 -19.04
N PRO A 104 -1.71 -18.59 -19.60
CA PRO A 104 -2.78 -19.25 -18.86
C PRO A 104 -2.29 -19.95 -17.60
N HIS A 105 -3.02 -19.83 -16.52
CA HIS A 105 -2.77 -20.49 -15.22
C HIS A 105 -1.53 -19.95 -14.48
N ALA A 106 -1.04 -18.77 -14.84
CA ALA A 106 0.03 -18.07 -14.16
C ALA A 106 -0.34 -16.61 -13.89
N ALA A 107 0.12 -16.08 -12.77
CA ALA A 107 0.11 -14.64 -12.49
C ALA A 107 1.46 -14.22 -11.91
N ALA A 108 1.97 -13.08 -12.35
CA ALA A 108 3.23 -12.56 -11.84
C ALA A 108 3.03 -11.97 -10.44
N GLN A 109 3.63 -12.59 -9.43
CA GLN A 109 3.63 -12.07 -8.07
C GLN A 109 4.67 -10.95 -7.91
N GLN A 110 5.91 -11.24 -8.28
CA GLN A 110 7.03 -10.30 -8.20
C GLN A 110 7.98 -10.52 -9.36
N ILE A 111 8.46 -9.40 -9.94
CA ILE A 111 9.52 -9.41 -10.93
C ILE A 111 10.63 -8.50 -10.43
N THR A 112 11.85 -9.02 -10.37
CA THR A 112 13.04 -8.30 -9.92
C THR A 112 14.10 -8.35 -11.01
N CYS A 113 14.58 -7.18 -11.41
CA CYS A 113 15.67 -7.02 -12.36
C CYS A 113 16.93 -6.59 -11.58
N THR A 114 18.05 -7.24 -11.81
CA THR A 114 19.35 -6.88 -11.26
C THR A 114 20.20 -6.32 -12.39
N SER A 115 20.65 -5.07 -12.23
CA SER A 115 21.59 -4.44 -13.15
C SER A 115 23.01 -4.59 -12.62
N GLY A 116 23.93 -4.83 -13.50
CA GLY A 116 25.34 -4.92 -13.22
C GLY A 116 26.12 -3.69 -13.65
N HIS A 117 27.36 -3.93 -14.09
CA HIS A 117 28.22 -2.86 -14.58
C HIS A 117 27.68 -2.26 -15.87
N ASP A 118 27.86 -0.96 -16.08
CA ASP A 118 27.42 -0.22 -17.27
C ASP A 118 25.91 -0.28 -17.55
N ASP A 119 25.09 -0.34 -16.51
CA ASP A 119 23.63 -0.41 -16.58
C ASP A 119 23.10 -1.60 -17.42
N GLN A 120 23.88 -2.65 -17.58
CA GLN A 120 23.44 -3.87 -18.25
C GLN A 120 22.57 -4.71 -17.32
N LEU A 121 21.54 -5.31 -17.88
CA LEU A 121 20.71 -6.27 -17.15
C LEU A 121 21.48 -7.58 -16.94
N GLU A 122 21.82 -7.92 -15.71
CA GLU A 122 22.52 -9.17 -15.36
C GLU A 122 21.58 -10.35 -15.17
N SER A 123 20.48 -10.13 -14.44
CA SER A 123 19.53 -11.21 -14.19
C SER A 123 18.11 -10.70 -14.00
N VAL A 124 17.16 -11.60 -14.26
CA VAL A 124 15.73 -11.39 -14.02
C VAL A 124 15.22 -12.56 -13.19
N THR A 125 14.58 -12.25 -12.08
CA THR A 125 13.89 -13.22 -11.22
C THR A 125 12.40 -12.96 -11.31
N ILE A 126 11.63 -13.98 -11.72
CA ILE A 126 10.18 -13.91 -11.87
C ILE A 126 9.56 -14.88 -10.86
N GLN A 127 8.82 -14.34 -9.89
CA GLN A 127 8.04 -15.13 -8.94
C GLN A 127 6.59 -15.18 -9.40
N LEU A 128 6.03 -16.39 -9.42
CA LEU A 128 4.71 -16.66 -9.97
C LEU A 128 3.77 -17.24 -8.92
N ILE A 129 2.49 -16.99 -9.12
CA ILE A 129 1.40 -17.77 -8.53
C ILE A 129 0.87 -18.68 -9.66
N ALA A 130 0.81 -19.98 -9.42
CA ALA A 130 0.29 -20.93 -10.39
C ALA A 130 -1.07 -21.51 -9.91
N LEU A 131 -1.98 -21.78 -10.84
CA LEU A 131 -3.23 -22.46 -10.54
C LEU A 131 -2.94 -23.90 -10.11
N PHE A 132 -3.68 -24.36 -9.07
CA PHE A 132 -3.56 -25.75 -8.60
C PHE A 132 -3.84 -26.78 -9.72
N GLY A 133 -2.96 -27.77 -9.82
CA GLY A 133 -3.06 -28.81 -10.85
C GLY A 133 -2.34 -28.49 -12.16
N THR A 134 -1.75 -27.31 -12.30
CA THR A 134 -0.94 -26.96 -13.47
C THR A 134 0.41 -27.68 -13.43
N PRO A 135 0.89 -28.28 -14.53
CA PRO A 135 2.21 -28.88 -14.60
C PRO A 135 3.29 -27.79 -14.54
N LEU A 136 3.92 -27.63 -13.36
CA LEU A 136 4.78 -26.49 -13.02
C LEU A 136 6.04 -26.40 -13.92
N LEU A 137 6.63 -27.51 -14.33
CA LEU A 137 7.81 -27.48 -15.20
C LEU A 137 7.47 -26.92 -16.58
N GLU A 138 6.38 -27.38 -17.17
CA GLU A 138 5.93 -26.86 -18.47
C GLU A 138 5.51 -25.39 -18.38
N LEU A 139 4.93 -24.98 -17.25
CA LEU A 139 4.60 -23.58 -17.00
C LEU A 139 5.86 -22.75 -16.89
N ALA A 140 6.86 -23.18 -16.12
CA ALA A 140 8.13 -22.50 -15.97
C ALA A 140 8.86 -22.33 -17.32
N ASP A 141 8.90 -23.38 -18.14
CA ASP A 141 9.51 -23.33 -19.49
C ASP A 141 8.79 -22.32 -20.37
N ARG A 142 7.46 -22.27 -20.31
CA ARG A 142 6.64 -21.32 -21.07
C ARG A 142 6.92 -19.88 -20.65
N ILE A 143 6.93 -19.63 -19.35
CA ILE A 143 7.24 -18.30 -18.79
C ILE A 143 8.66 -17.87 -19.16
N HIS A 144 9.62 -18.79 -19.06
CA HIS A 144 11.00 -18.51 -19.44
C HIS A 144 11.12 -18.08 -20.91
N LEU A 145 10.48 -18.79 -21.81
CA LEU A 145 10.47 -18.44 -23.25
C LEU A 145 9.81 -17.08 -23.50
N VAL A 146 8.69 -16.80 -22.84
CA VAL A 146 7.99 -15.51 -22.95
C VAL A 146 8.88 -14.38 -22.44
N ALA A 147 9.51 -14.56 -21.27
CA ALA A 147 10.43 -13.58 -20.71
C ALA A 147 11.61 -13.29 -21.62
N LEU A 148 12.26 -14.34 -22.16
CA LEU A 148 13.36 -14.19 -23.11
C LEU A 148 12.96 -13.41 -24.37
N LYS A 149 11.75 -13.64 -24.86
CA LYS A 149 11.23 -12.91 -26.02
C LYS A 149 11.11 -11.41 -25.72
N VAL A 150 10.47 -11.05 -24.60
CA VAL A 150 10.30 -9.65 -24.17
C VAL A 150 11.67 -8.98 -23.96
N LEU A 151 12.60 -9.67 -23.30
CA LEU A 151 13.95 -9.13 -23.06
C LEU A 151 14.70 -8.84 -24.36
N ARG A 152 14.62 -9.74 -25.35
CA ARG A 152 15.24 -9.53 -26.66
C ARG A 152 14.58 -8.41 -27.46
N GLU A 153 13.26 -8.28 -27.37
CA GLU A 153 12.52 -7.19 -28.02
C GLU A 153 12.86 -5.83 -27.41
N LEU A 154 13.01 -5.74 -26.07
CA LEU A 154 13.28 -4.49 -25.39
C LEU A 154 14.76 -4.12 -25.29
N LEU A 155 15.67 -5.06 -25.10
CA LEU A 155 17.10 -4.79 -24.89
C LEU A 155 17.98 -5.17 -26.09
N GLY A 156 17.43 -5.91 -27.04
CA GLY A 156 18.14 -6.31 -28.24
C GLY A 156 19.35 -7.21 -27.95
N GLU A 157 20.52 -6.81 -28.47
CA GLU A 157 21.77 -7.57 -28.36
C GLU A 157 22.33 -7.66 -26.94
N LEU A 158 21.90 -6.74 -26.05
CA LEU A 158 22.31 -6.72 -24.63
C LEU A 158 21.32 -7.45 -23.72
N ALA A 159 20.34 -8.16 -24.29
CA ALA A 159 19.47 -9.02 -23.48
C ALA A 159 20.29 -10.11 -22.76
N PRO A 160 20.00 -10.42 -21.49
CA PRO A 160 20.74 -11.45 -20.76
C PRO A 160 20.58 -12.83 -21.42
N ALA A 161 21.59 -13.67 -21.23
CA ALA A 161 21.54 -15.05 -21.73
C ALA A 161 20.42 -15.84 -21.02
N ALA A 162 19.96 -16.91 -21.66
CA ALA A 162 18.85 -17.71 -21.13
C ALA A 162 19.10 -18.21 -19.69
N GLU A 163 20.34 -18.56 -19.38
CA GLU A 163 20.77 -19.07 -18.07
C GLU A 163 20.72 -18.00 -16.96
N GLN A 164 20.67 -16.72 -17.33
CA GLN A 164 20.59 -15.57 -16.41
C GLN A 164 19.14 -15.16 -16.09
N VAL A 165 18.17 -15.73 -16.79
CA VAL A 165 16.74 -15.53 -16.54
C VAL A 165 16.23 -16.63 -15.63
N HIS A 166 16.02 -16.30 -14.35
CA HIS A 166 15.58 -17.25 -13.34
C HIS A 166 14.07 -17.13 -13.12
N THR A 167 13.35 -18.22 -13.33
CA THR A 167 11.92 -18.30 -13.07
C THR A 167 11.71 -19.09 -11.76
N HIS A 168 11.29 -18.39 -10.71
CA HIS A 168 10.90 -19.03 -9.45
C HIS A 168 9.38 -19.21 -9.42
N VAL A 169 8.91 -20.46 -9.44
CA VAL A 169 7.49 -20.77 -9.25
C VAL A 169 7.22 -20.82 -7.76
N HIS A 170 6.56 -19.79 -7.24
CA HIS A 170 6.12 -19.73 -5.85
C HIS A 170 4.67 -20.19 -5.77
N ILE A 171 4.43 -21.31 -5.07
CA ILE A 171 3.09 -21.76 -4.75
C ILE A 171 2.68 -21.06 -3.45
N GLY A 172 2.22 -19.82 -3.56
CA GLY A 172 1.88 -18.97 -2.39
C GLY A 172 0.56 -19.38 -1.75
N ASP A 173 -0.42 -19.69 -2.55
CA ASP A 173 -1.70 -20.22 -2.10
C ASP A 173 -2.23 -21.19 -3.15
N VAL A 174 -2.77 -22.32 -2.66
CA VAL A 174 -3.42 -23.31 -3.52
C VAL A 174 -4.84 -22.82 -3.77
N SER A 175 -4.99 -21.67 -4.42
CA SER A 175 -6.29 -21.18 -4.79
C SER A 175 -6.88 -22.08 -5.88
N ARG A 176 -8.09 -22.60 -5.60
CA ARG A 176 -8.94 -23.22 -6.61
C ARG A 176 -9.73 -22.18 -7.40
N ASP A 177 -9.52 -20.90 -7.09
CA ASP A 177 -10.22 -19.82 -7.75
C ASP A 177 -9.41 -19.38 -8.98
N ALA A 178 -9.92 -19.74 -10.15
CA ALA A 178 -9.33 -19.38 -11.45
C ALA A 178 -9.27 -17.85 -11.67
N ARG A 179 -10.03 -17.07 -10.93
CA ARG A 179 -10.07 -15.59 -11.06
C ARG A 179 -8.81 -14.88 -10.60
N ILE A 180 -7.92 -15.57 -9.88
CA ILE A 180 -6.65 -14.99 -9.42
C ILE A 180 -5.58 -15.12 -10.51
N VAL A 181 -5.83 -15.95 -11.51
CA VAL A 181 -4.84 -16.39 -12.51
C VAL A 181 -5.37 -16.25 -13.95
N ASP A 182 -6.52 -15.60 -14.11
CA ASP A 182 -7.13 -15.13 -15.36
C ASP A 182 -6.97 -13.59 -15.43
#